data_e15c6630840c6a15b9a5518a18398cc5
#
_entry.id   e15c6630840c6a15b9a5518a18398cc5
#
_cell.length_a   1.000
_cell.length_b   1.000
_cell.length_c   1.000
_cell.angle_alpha   90.00
_cell.angle_beta   90.00
_cell.angle_gamma   90.00
#
_symmetry.space_group_name_H-M   'P 1'
#
loop_
_entity.id
_entity.type
_entity.pdbx_description
1 polymer ?
#
loop_
_entity_poly.entity_id
_entity_poly.type
_entity_poly.pdbx_seq_one_letter_code
_entity_poly.pdbx_strand_id
1 'polypeptide(L)'
;MTAHTALDGLTVLERGWLSSNNILIHAAAGEPGAVLVDTGHVSHAEQTVALVRHALLGERLHRIVNTHLHSDHCGGNAALQRAFGAPITVPPGNADAVASWDTMRLTHATTGQSSERFTHADTLSPGAHVVAGGRRWEALAAPGHDPFSLMLFDARHGVLISADALWENGFGVVFPEIDGEPGFDDVGAVFDAIERLPVSVVIPGHGAPFTDVAAALARARSRLDGFKSQPERHARHAVKVMIKYHVMEERRIGHDALLQWAAATPFLLAAWRLFGGGTPPREWCARFVDELIGQGVLAREGDQVIDR
;
A
#
# COMPACT_ATOMS: atom_id res chain seq x y z
N MET A 1 25.40 6.86 0.59
CA MET A 1 24.44 6.87 -0.55
C MET A 1 24.42 8.28 -1.10
N THR A 2 24.85 8.50 -2.35
CA THR A 2 24.71 9.80 -3.03
C THR A 2 23.22 10.04 -3.26
N ALA A 3 22.66 11.13 -2.71
CA ALA A 3 21.28 11.52 -2.96
C ALA A 3 21.09 11.64 -4.49
N HIS A 4 20.08 10.97 -5.02
CA HIS A 4 19.77 11.06 -6.45
C HIS A 4 19.15 12.43 -6.70
N THR A 5 19.76 13.25 -7.54
CA THR A 5 19.33 14.65 -7.81
C THR A 5 17.88 14.74 -8.28
N ALA A 6 17.33 13.67 -8.87
CA ALA A 6 15.91 13.60 -9.24
C ALA A 6 14.97 13.68 -8.03
N LEU A 7 15.44 13.40 -6.83
CA LEU A 7 14.65 13.47 -5.59
C LEU A 7 14.79 14.82 -4.85
N ASP A 8 15.51 15.79 -5.40
CA ASP A 8 15.63 17.12 -4.79
C ASP A 8 14.23 17.76 -4.63
N GLY A 9 13.96 18.33 -3.45
CA GLY A 9 12.64 18.85 -3.08
C GLY A 9 11.61 17.80 -2.65
N LEU A 10 12.02 16.54 -2.49
CA LEU A 10 11.21 15.47 -1.91
C LEU A 10 11.81 14.98 -0.60
N THR A 11 10.96 14.68 0.36
CA THR A 11 11.33 13.90 1.56
C THR A 11 10.58 12.58 1.52
N VAL A 12 11.30 11.48 1.36
CA VAL A 12 10.72 10.14 1.46
C VAL A 12 10.85 9.68 2.91
N LEU A 13 9.72 9.58 3.59
CA LEU A 13 9.63 8.97 4.92
C LEU A 13 9.50 7.48 4.70
N GLU A 14 10.63 6.77 4.64
CA GLU A 14 10.64 5.31 4.51
C GLU A 14 10.11 4.69 5.80
N ARG A 15 9.12 3.80 5.64
CA ARG A 15 8.42 3.16 6.76
C ARG A 15 8.64 1.66 6.74
N GLY A 16 8.26 0.99 7.81
CA GLY A 16 8.22 -0.47 7.85
C GLY A 16 7.01 -1.03 7.09
N TRP A 17 6.92 -2.36 7.03
CA TRP A 17 5.89 -3.04 6.23
C TRP A 17 4.43 -2.77 6.64
N LEU A 18 4.16 -2.41 7.88
CA LEU A 18 2.80 -2.08 8.35
C LEU A 18 2.33 -0.69 7.88
N SER A 19 3.21 0.17 7.42
CA SER A 19 2.87 1.47 6.85
C SER A 19 3.55 1.63 5.51
N SER A 20 2.84 2.14 4.52
CA SER A 20 3.46 2.59 3.28
C SER A 20 4.43 3.75 3.53
N ASN A 21 5.35 3.96 2.61
CA ASN A 21 6.15 5.18 2.56
C ASN A 21 5.24 6.40 2.43
N ASN A 22 5.63 7.49 3.10
CA ASN A 22 4.96 8.77 2.96
C ASN A 22 5.89 9.72 2.21
N ILE A 23 5.44 10.27 1.09
CA ILE A 23 6.29 11.10 0.23
C ILE A 23 5.84 12.56 0.36
N LEU A 24 6.66 13.39 1.01
CA LEU A 24 6.42 14.83 1.12
C LEU A 24 7.10 15.54 -0.05
N ILE A 25 6.30 16.20 -0.87
CA ILE A 25 6.74 17.06 -1.96
C ILE A 25 6.73 18.49 -1.42
N HIS A 26 7.93 19.07 -1.20
CA HIS A 26 8.09 20.41 -0.66
C HIS A 26 7.63 21.47 -1.65
N ALA A 27 7.07 22.57 -1.17
CA ALA A 27 6.57 23.63 -2.01
C ALA A 27 7.68 24.37 -2.75
N ALA A 28 7.50 24.60 -4.04
CA ALA A 28 8.33 25.55 -4.76
C ALA A 28 7.88 27.01 -4.48
N ALA A 29 8.73 27.96 -4.83
CA ALA A 29 8.40 29.37 -4.65
C ALA A 29 7.07 29.74 -5.35
N GLY A 30 6.13 30.32 -4.61
CA GLY A 30 4.82 30.71 -5.11
C GLY A 30 3.74 29.63 -5.01
N GLU A 31 4.06 28.42 -4.58
CA GLU A 31 3.07 27.37 -4.33
C GLU A 31 2.42 27.52 -2.95
N PRO A 32 1.18 27.04 -2.74
CA PRO A 32 0.42 27.23 -1.52
C PRO A 32 0.92 26.43 -0.31
N GLY A 33 1.82 25.47 -0.52
CA GLY A 33 2.42 24.59 0.49
C GLY A 33 2.76 23.21 -0.05
N ALA A 34 3.31 22.37 0.81
CA ALA A 34 3.73 21.02 0.49
C ALA A 34 2.55 20.08 0.24
N VAL A 35 2.79 19.02 -0.53
CA VAL A 35 1.86 17.92 -0.80
C VAL A 35 2.42 16.63 -0.21
N LEU A 36 1.59 15.89 0.50
CA LEU A 36 1.93 14.57 1.04
C LEU A 36 1.24 13.48 0.22
N VAL A 37 1.99 12.49 -0.23
CA VAL A 37 1.45 11.29 -0.87
C VAL A 37 1.49 10.15 0.14
N ASP A 38 0.32 9.55 0.39
CA ASP A 38 0.02 8.50 1.36
C ASP A 38 0.38 8.83 2.82
N THR A 39 -0.21 8.13 3.76
CA THR A 39 -0.22 8.53 5.17
C THR A 39 0.10 7.42 6.17
N GLY A 40 0.36 6.21 5.69
CA GLY A 40 0.68 5.07 6.54
C GLY A 40 -0.54 4.46 7.26
N HIS A 41 -0.27 3.53 8.15
CA HIS A 41 -1.27 2.76 8.89
C HIS A 41 -1.82 3.54 10.11
N VAL A 42 -3.07 3.28 10.49
CA VAL A 42 -3.76 3.95 11.60
C VAL A 42 -3.03 3.82 12.94
N SER A 43 -2.44 2.65 13.23
CA SER A 43 -1.67 2.44 14.48
C SER A 43 -0.39 3.30 14.55
N HIS A 44 0.07 3.84 13.43
CA HIS A 44 1.21 4.74 13.32
C HIS A 44 0.80 6.20 13.07
N ALA A 45 -0.49 6.53 13.13
CA ALA A 45 -1.01 7.85 12.75
C ALA A 45 -0.35 9.00 13.50
N GLU A 46 -0.19 8.91 14.83
CA GLU A 46 0.49 9.93 15.64
C GLU A 46 1.97 10.07 15.28
N GLN A 47 2.65 8.95 15.01
CA GLN A 47 4.02 8.97 14.53
C GLN A 47 4.11 9.65 13.15
N THR A 48 3.17 9.35 12.25
CA THR A 48 3.11 9.99 10.92
C THR A 48 2.90 11.50 11.05
N VAL A 49 2.00 11.95 11.94
CA VAL A 49 1.82 13.39 12.23
C VAL A 49 3.12 14.04 12.72
N ALA A 50 3.85 13.39 13.61
CA ALA A 50 5.11 13.90 14.13
C ALA A 50 6.20 13.98 13.05
N LEU A 51 6.35 12.92 12.24
CA LEU A 51 7.31 12.86 11.14
C LEU A 51 7.02 13.92 10.06
N VAL A 52 5.76 14.05 9.66
CA VAL A 52 5.34 15.05 8.66
C VAL A 52 5.58 16.46 9.20
N ARG A 53 5.21 16.74 10.47
CA ARG A 53 5.46 18.05 11.10
C ARG A 53 6.96 18.38 11.12
N HIS A 54 7.80 17.42 11.43
CA HIS A 54 9.25 17.60 11.42
C HIS A 54 9.76 17.85 9.99
N ALA A 55 9.32 17.05 9.02
CA ALA A 55 9.77 17.16 7.63
C ALA A 55 9.32 18.46 6.95
N LEU A 56 8.18 19.01 7.33
CA LEU A 56 7.66 20.28 6.78
C LEU A 56 8.55 21.50 7.06
N LEU A 57 9.41 21.47 8.09
CA LEU A 57 10.32 22.58 8.43
C LEU A 57 9.63 23.95 8.53
N GLY A 58 8.37 23.97 8.92
CA GLY A 58 7.54 25.18 9.01
C GLY A 58 6.69 25.47 7.77
N GLU A 59 6.83 24.71 6.70
CA GLU A 59 5.91 24.78 5.54
C GLU A 59 4.48 24.37 5.94
N ARG A 60 3.51 24.90 5.22
CA ARG A 60 2.12 24.45 5.33
C ARG A 60 1.94 23.14 4.57
N LEU A 61 1.30 22.14 5.19
CA LEU A 61 0.77 21.00 4.44
C LEU A 61 -0.49 21.47 3.69
N HIS A 62 -0.40 21.60 2.37
CA HIS A 62 -1.47 22.13 1.54
C HIS A 62 -2.49 21.06 1.15
N ARG A 63 -2.04 19.83 0.89
CA ARG A 63 -2.86 18.72 0.38
C ARG A 63 -2.28 17.35 0.75
N ILE A 64 -3.17 16.39 0.93
CA ILE A 64 -2.83 14.96 0.99
C ILE A 64 -3.39 14.31 -0.28
N VAL A 65 -2.63 13.42 -0.92
CA VAL A 65 -3.04 12.64 -2.09
C VAL A 65 -2.85 11.17 -1.76
N ASN A 66 -3.90 10.37 -1.85
CA ASN A 66 -3.76 8.93 -1.72
C ASN A 66 -3.61 8.27 -3.09
N THR A 67 -2.68 7.33 -3.18
CA THR A 67 -2.50 6.48 -4.36
C THR A 67 -3.61 5.45 -4.46
N HIS A 68 -4.00 4.87 -3.34
CA HIS A 68 -5.16 4.00 -3.14
C HIS A 68 -5.55 4.00 -1.65
N LEU A 69 -6.60 3.24 -1.27
CA LEU A 69 -7.16 3.35 0.07
C LEU A 69 -7.03 2.07 0.92
N HIS A 70 -5.98 1.25 0.71
CA HIS A 70 -5.64 0.25 1.71
C HIS A 70 -5.21 0.92 3.01
N SER A 71 -5.40 0.23 4.13
CA SER A 71 -5.27 0.79 5.48
C SER A 71 -3.88 1.35 5.79
N ASP A 72 -2.86 0.80 5.16
CA ASP A 72 -1.46 1.20 5.29
C ASP A 72 -1.06 2.40 4.42
N HIS A 73 -1.92 2.82 3.50
CA HIS A 73 -1.77 4.02 2.68
C HIS A 73 -2.63 5.19 3.16
N CYS A 74 -3.81 4.92 3.71
CA CYS A 74 -4.77 5.95 4.12
C CYS A 74 -5.03 6.03 5.62
N GLY A 75 -4.48 5.13 6.44
CA GLY A 75 -4.78 5.03 7.86
C GLY A 75 -4.43 6.26 8.69
N GLY A 76 -3.43 7.04 8.27
CA GLY A 76 -3.07 8.32 8.88
C GLY A 76 -3.91 9.52 8.45
N ASN A 77 -4.78 9.38 7.45
CA ASN A 77 -5.55 10.47 6.84
C ASN A 77 -6.32 11.31 7.87
N ALA A 78 -7.10 10.68 8.73
CA ALA A 78 -7.92 11.37 9.72
C ALA A 78 -7.06 12.17 10.71
N ALA A 79 -5.97 11.61 11.20
CA ALA A 79 -5.07 12.29 12.14
C ALA A 79 -4.36 13.49 11.48
N LEU A 80 -3.88 13.34 10.25
CA LEU A 80 -3.25 14.42 9.49
C LEU A 80 -4.25 15.50 9.11
N GLN A 81 -5.49 15.14 8.72
CA GLN A 81 -6.57 16.09 8.45
C GLN A 81 -6.88 16.92 9.69
N ARG A 82 -6.96 16.32 10.88
CA ARG A 82 -7.13 17.04 12.14
C ARG A 82 -5.93 17.93 12.49
N ALA A 83 -4.73 17.41 12.32
CA ALA A 83 -3.51 18.10 12.76
C ALA A 83 -3.10 19.28 11.88
N PHE A 84 -3.39 19.22 10.57
CA PHE A 84 -2.92 20.21 9.59
C PHE A 84 -4.06 20.92 8.85
N GLY A 85 -5.31 20.48 8.96
CA GLY A 85 -6.44 21.00 8.18
C GLY A 85 -6.29 20.79 6.68
N ALA A 86 -5.43 19.86 6.25
CA ALA A 86 -5.13 19.62 4.85
C ALA A 86 -6.28 18.85 4.18
N PRO A 87 -6.79 19.30 3.01
CA PRO A 87 -7.76 18.57 2.22
C PRO A 87 -7.13 17.28 1.66
N ILE A 88 -7.95 16.26 1.53
CA ILE A 88 -7.54 14.94 1.04
C ILE A 88 -8.12 14.73 -0.36
N THR A 89 -7.30 14.25 -1.27
CA THR A 89 -7.64 13.85 -2.63
C THR A 89 -7.50 12.33 -2.74
N VAL A 90 -8.52 11.66 -3.25
CA VAL A 90 -8.58 10.20 -3.36
C VAL A 90 -8.79 9.75 -4.81
N PRO A 91 -8.52 8.49 -5.18
CA PRO A 91 -8.95 7.94 -6.47
C PRO A 91 -10.47 8.05 -6.64
N PRO A 92 -11.00 8.38 -7.84
CA PRO A 92 -12.43 8.62 -8.04
C PRO A 92 -13.30 7.41 -7.75
N GLY A 93 -12.80 6.18 -8.00
CA GLY A 93 -13.55 4.95 -7.73
C GLY A 93 -13.85 4.69 -6.26
N ASN A 94 -13.08 5.30 -5.35
CA ASN A 94 -13.28 5.19 -3.90
C ASN A 94 -14.09 6.34 -3.29
N ALA A 95 -14.37 7.43 -4.03
CA ALA A 95 -14.94 8.67 -3.49
C ALA A 95 -16.27 8.44 -2.76
N ASP A 96 -17.20 7.69 -3.37
CA ASP A 96 -18.51 7.39 -2.77
C ASP A 96 -18.37 6.51 -1.52
N ALA A 97 -17.42 5.56 -1.53
CA ALA A 97 -17.16 4.70 -0.39
C ALA A 97 -16.59 5.50 0.79
N VAL A 98 -15.71 6.48 0.55
CA VAL A 98 -15.22 7.41 1.58
C VAL A 98 -16.37 8.30 2.09
N ALA A 99 -17.19 8.87 1.21
CA ALA A 99 -18.28 9.75 1.60
C ALA A 99 -19.31 9.06 2.52
N SER A 100 -19.69 7.82 2.18
CA SER A 100 -20.59 6.99 2.98
C SER A 100 -19.88 6.26 4.14
N TRP A 101 -18.56 6.17 4.11
CA TRP A 101 -17.72 5.36 4.98
C TRP A 101 -18.06 3.86 4.90
N ASP A 102 -18.18 3.36 3.68
CA ASP A 102 -18.46 1.96 3.42
C ASP A 102 -17.17 1.12 3.54
N THR A 103 -16.94 0.56 4.72
CA THR A 103 -15.72 -0.20 5.03
C THR A 103 -15.62 -1.53 4.27
N MET A 104 -16.71 -2.04 3.71
CA MET A 104 -16.68 -3.20 2.82
C MET A 104 -16.09 -2.81 1.46
N ARG A 105 -16.61 -1.74 0.84
CA ARG A 105 -16.08 -1.23 -0.44
C ARG A 105 -14.67 -0.65 -0.32
N LEU A 106 -14.29 -0.13 0.85
CA LEU A 106 -12.92 0.29 1.16
C LEU A 106 -11.99 -0.88 1.50
N THR A 107 -12.47 -2.11 1.42
CA THR A 107 -11.77 -3.37 1.74
C THR A 107 -11.33 -3.55 3.19
N HIS A 108 -11.52 -2.56 4.06
CA HIS A 108 -11.08 -2.64 5.46
C HIS A 108 -11.78 -3.79 6.21
N ALA A 109 -13.12 -3.87 6.12
CA ALA A 109 -13.87 -4.94 6.78
C ALA A 109 -13.62 -6.31 6.15
N THR A 110 -13.38 -6.39 4.83
CA THR A 110 -13.12 -7.66 4.15
C THR A 110 -11.76 -8.24 4.50
N THR A 111 -10.76 -7.38 4.75
CA THR A 111 -9.40 -7.77 5.10
C THR A 111 -9.15 -7.86 6.60
N GLY A 112 -10.15 -7.49 7.42
CA GLY A 112 -10.02 -7.45 8.88
C GLY A 112 -9.09 -6.34 9.37
N GLN A 113 -8.89 -5.30 8.54
CA GLN A 113 -8.10 -4.11 8.85
C GLN A 113 -9.01 -2.94 9.25
N SER A 114 -8.42 -1.88 9.77
CA SER A 114 -9.15 -0.69 10.19
C SER A 114 -8.48 0.59 9.70
N SER A 115 -9.31 1.63 9.54
CA SER A 115 -8.88 2.99 9.32
C SER A 115 -9.86 3.92 10.02
N GLU A 116 -9.38 5.05 10.50
CA GLU A 116 -10.25 6.07 11.08
C GLU A 116 -10.96 6.85 9.98
N ARG A 117 -12.25 7.15 10.18
CA ARG A 117 -13.05 7.90 9.19
C ARG A 117 -12.44 9.27 8.93
N PHE A 118 -12.25 9.59 7.64
CA PHE A 118 -11.84 10.89 7.14
C PHE A 118 -12.81 11.40 6.06
N THR A 119 -12.63 12.63 5.60
CA THR A 119 -13.39 13.19 4.49
C THR A 119 -12.44 13.56 3.35
N HIS A 120 -12.83 13.30 2.11
CA HIS A 120 -12.11 13.80 0.95
C HIS A 120 -12.73 15.12 0.46
N ALA A 121 -11.91 15.96 -0.16
CA ALA A 121 -12.33 17.22 -0.75
C ALA A 121 -12.35 17.18 -2.28
N ASP A 122 -11.60 16.27 -2.87
CA ASP A 122 -11.38 16.18 -4.33
C ASP A 122 -11.03 14.76 -4.74
N THR A 123 -11.03 14.51 -6.04
CA THR A 123 -10.60 13.25 -6.64
C THR A 123 -9.49 13.48 -7.66
N LEU A 124 -8.60 12.46 -7.83
CA LEU A 124 -7.55 12.47 -8.83
C LEU A 124 -7.79 11.35 -9.85
N SER A 125 -8.19 11.73 -11.05
CA SER A 125 -8.42 10.75 -12.14
C SER A 125 -7.12 10.45 -12.91
N PRO A 126 -6.98 9.23 -13.47
CA PRO A 126 -5.91 8.95 -14.43
C PRO A 126 -5.85 9.99 -15.56
N GLY A 127 -4.64 10.42 -15.93
CA GLY A 127 -4.39 11.50 -16.89
C GLY A 127 -4.46 12.91 -16.31
N ALA A 128 -5.01 13.08 -15.11
CA ALA A 128 -4.96 14.36 -14.40
C ALA A 128 -3.56 14.58 -13.77
N HIS A 129 -3.32 15.81 -13.31
CA HIS A 129 -2.01 16.20 -12.79
C HIS A 129 -2.12 16.85 -11.41
N VAL A 130 -1.16 16.51 -10.55
CA VAL A 130 -0.86 17.26 -9.33
C VAL A 130 0.34 18.16 -9.62
N VAL A 131 0.19 19.46 -9.37
CA VAL A 131 1.31 20.42 -9.42
C VAL A 131 1.82 20.61 -8.00
N ALA A 132 3.05 20.24 -7.76
CA ALA A 132 3.69 20.30 -6.44
C ALA A 132 5.21 20.30 -6.56
N GLY A 133 5.91 21.12 -5.78
CA GLY A 133 7.37 21.20 -5.78
C GLY A 133 7.95 21.73 -7.09
N GLY A 134 7.25 22.60 -7.80
CA GLY A 134 7.64 23.06 -9.15
C GLY A 134 7.60 21.97 -10.21
N ARG A 135 6.99 20.82 -9.89
CA ARG A 135 6.88 19.63 -10.74
C ARG A 135 5.44 19.37 -11.13
N ARG A 136 5.27 18.65 -12.23
CA ARG A 136 3.97 18.20 -12.72
C ARG A 136 3.92 16.67 -12.65
N TRP A 137 3.12 16.16 -11.74
CA TRP A 137 2.94 14.74 -11.49
C TRP A 137 1.70 14.24 -12.20
N GLU A 138 1.86 13.45 -13.23
CA GLU A 138 0.75 12.79 -13.92
C GLU A 138 0.25 11.61 -13.11
N ALA A 139 -1.06 11.53 -12.89
CA ALA A 139 -1.69 10.37 -12.32
C ALA A 139 -1.88 9.29 -13.39
N LEU A 140 -1.29 8.13 -13.17
CA LEU A 140 -1.41 6.98 -14.06
C LEU A 140 -2.24 5.90 -13.37
N ALA A 141 -3.16 5.27 -14.08
CA ALA A 141 -3.90 4.12 -13.55
C ALA A 141 -2.92 2.96 -13.29
N ALA A 142 -3.09 2.31 -12.13
CA ALA A 142 -2.27 1.17 -11.74
C ALA A 142 -3.15 0.03 -11.16
N PRO A 143 -4.16 -0.46 -11.91
CA PRO A 143 -5.02 -1.53 -11.44
C PRO A 143 -4.24 -2.84 -11.24
N GLY A 144 -4.84 -3.76 -10.49
CA GLY A 144 -4.30 -5.09 -10.21
C GLY A 144 -4.19 -5.35 -8.72
N HIS A 145 -3.31 -4.66 -7.99
CA HIS A 145 -3.26 -4.73 -6.53
C HIS A 145 -4.57 -4.20 -5.91
N ASP A 146 -4.98 -3.02 -6.32
CA ASP A 146 -6.27 -2.41 -6.06
C ASP A 146 -6.82 -1.87 -7.38
N PRO A 147 -8.13 -2.06 -7.72
CA PRO A 147 -8.67 -1.69 -9.02
C PRO A 147 -8.66 -0.18 -9.30
N PHE A 148 -8.56 0.65 -8.27
CA PHE A 148 -8.56 2.11 -8.37
C PHE A 148 -7.22 2.75 -8.08
N SER A 149 -6.17 1.93 -7.90
CA SER A 149 -4.83 2.41 -7.57
C SER A 149 -4.26 3.33 -8.65
N LEU A 150 -3.47 4.32 -8.18
CA LEU A 150 -2.77 5.29 -8.99
C LEU A 150 -1.27 5.24 -8.72
N MET A 151 -0.49 5.54 -9.76
CA MET A 151 0.91 5.95 -9.68
C MET A 151 1.00 7.44 -10.00
N LEU A 152 2.05 8.13 -9.51
CA LEU A 152 2.33 9.52 -9.89
C LEU A 152 3.68 9.60 -10.61
N PHE A 153 3.70 10.17 -11.80
CA PHE A 153 4.89 10.25 -12.64
C PHE A 153 5.29 11.68 -12.95
N ASP A 154 6.52 12.04 -12.60
CA ASP A 154 7.18 13.27 -13.03
C ASP A 154 8.10 12.97 -14.24
N ALA A 155 7.61 13.22 -15.42
CA ALA A 155 8.32 12.95 -16.67
C ALA A 155 9.59 13.79 -16.85
N ARG A 156 9.66 14.99 -16.23
CA ARG A 156 10.82 15.88 -16.36
C ARG A 156 12.03 15.35 -15.62
N HIS A 157 11.83 14.74 -14.45
CA HIS A 157 12.92 14.24 -13.61
C HIS A 157 13.00 12.70 -13.63
N GLY A 158 12.08 12.03 -14.32
CA GLY A 158 12.03 10.57 -14.39
C GLY A 158 11.69 9.91 -13.06
N VAL A 159 10.88 10.56 -12.20
CA VAL A 159 10.49 10.03 -10.88
C VAL A 159 9.12 9.39 -10.96
N LEU A 160 9.03 8.12 -10.56
CA LEU A 160 7.78 7.40 -10.44
C LEU A 160 7.49 7.08 -8.96
N ILE A 161 6.40 7.59 -8.42
CA ILE A 161 5.81 7.08 -7.17
C ILE A 161 4.90 5.93 -7.58
N SER A 162 5.37 4.70 -7.38
CA SER A 162 4.71 3.50 -7.88
C SER A 162 3.68 2.90 -6.95
N ALA A 163 3.57 3.37 -5.70
CA ALA A 163 2.76 2.74 -4.68
C ALA A 163 3.03 1.22 -4.63
N ASP A 164 1.99 0.40 -4.68
CA ASP A 164 2.09 -1.06 -4.59
C ASP A 164 2.08 -1.77 -5.95
N ALA A 165 2.13 -0.98 -7.04
CA ALA A 165 2.24 -1.52 -8.38
C ALA A 165 3.63 -2.10 -8.69
N LEU A 166 4.71 -1.51 -8.14
CA LEU A 166 6.08 -1.99 -8.33
C LEU A 166 6.97 -1.65 -7.12
N TRP A 167 7.57 -2.66 -6.52
CA TRP A 167 8.63 -2.55 -5.53
C TRP A 167 9.96 -3.03 -6.12
N GLU A 168 11.08 -2.78 -5.44
CA GLU A 168 12.37 -3.30 -5.91
C GLU A 168 12.35 -4.82 -6.06
N ASN A 169 11.67 -5.55 -5.16
CA ASN A 169 11.62 -6.99 -5.10
C ASN A 169 10.20 -7.57 -5.28
N GLY A 170 9.39 -6.97 -6.14
CA GLY A 170 8.07 -7.48 -6.48
C GLY A 170 6.99 -6.40 -6.54
N PHE A 171 5.79 -6.74 -6.06
CA PHE A 171 4.59 -5.89 -6.08
C PHE A 171 3.61 -6.36 -5.00
N GLY A 172 2.58 -5.57 -4.73
CA GLY A 172 1.53 -5.85 -3.75
C GLY A 172 0.71 -7.10 -4.09
N VAL A 173 0.01 -7.64 -3.09
CA VAL A 173 -0.95 -8.75 -3.28
C VAL A 173 -2.01 -8.33 -4.31
N VAL A 174 -2.38 -9.20 -5.23
CA VAL A 174 -3.43 -8.94 -6.22
C VAL A 174 -4.76 -9.35 -5.60
N PHE A 175 -5.39 -8.42 -4.87
CA PHE A 175 -6.61 -8.71 -4.11
C PHE A 175 -7.77 -9.22 -4.96
N PRO A 176 -8.06 -8.65 -6.16
CA PRO A 176 -9.14 -9.13 -7.03
C PRO A 176 -9.07 -10.63 -7.33
N GLU A 177 -7.89 -11.18 -7.54
CA GLU A 177 -7.71 -12.61 -7.86
C GLU A 177 -8.17 -13.55 -6.72
N ILE A 178 -8.13 -13.08 -5.47
CA ILE A 178 -8.63 -13.85 -4.33
C ILE A 178 -10.16 -13.75 -4.25
N ASP A 179 -10.73 -12.63 -4.69
CA ASP A 179 -12.17 -12.42 -4.74
C ASP A 179 -12.82 -13.05 -5.99
N GLY A 180 -12.01 -13.68 -6.86
CA GLY A 180 -12.46 -14.33 -8.09
C GLY A 180 -12.61 -13.39 -9.29
N GLU A 181 -12.06 -12.17 -9.18
CA GLU A 181 -12.03 -11.18 -10.25
C GLU A 181 -10.63 -11.14 -10.91
N PRO A 182 -10.54 -10.90 -12.22
CA PRO A 182 -9.24 -10.85 -12.90
C PRO A 182 -8.43 -9.63 -12.44
N GLY A 183 -7.14 -9.83 -12.15
CA GLY A 183 -6.22 -8.77 -11.74
C GLY A 183 -4.79 -8.98 -12.25
N PHE A 184 -4.40 -10.22 -12.54
CA PHE A 184 -3.04 -10.51 -13.04
C PHE A 184 -2.74 -9.89 -14.40
N ASP A 185 -3.73 -9.78 -15.28
CA ASP A 185 -3.54 -9.15 -16.59
C ASP A 185 -3.38 -7.64 -16.45
N ASP A 186 -4.12 -7.03 -15.53
CA ASP A 186 -3.95 -5.62 -15.17
C ASP A 186 -2.55 -5.33 -14.63
N VAL A 187 -2.05 -6.16 -13.70
CA VAL A 187 -0.66 -6.04 -13.21
C VAL A 187 0.34 -6.11 -14.35
N GLY A 188 0.16 -7.06 -15.28
CA GLY A 188 1.00 -7.18 -16.48
C GLY A 188 0.98 -5.92 -17.34
N ALA A 189 -0.21 -5.36 -17.59
CA ALA A 189 -0.38 -4.13 -18.36
C ALA A 189 0.26 -2.91 -17.68
N VAL A 190 0.21 -2.85 -16.33
CA VAL A 190 0.90 -1.81 -15.55
C VAL A 190 2.41 -1.92 -15.70
N PHE A 191 2.99 -3.14 -15.66
CA PHE A 191 4.43 -3.32 -15.91
C PHE A 191 4.82 -2.87 -17.31
N ASP A 192 3.99 -3.17 -18.34
CA ASP A 192 4.21 -2.69 -19.70
C ASP A 192 4.11 -1.17 -19.80
N ALA A 193 3.23 -0.55 -19.03
CA ALA A 193 3.13 0.90 -18.96
C ALA A 193 4.39 1.52 -18.32
N ILE A 194 4.86 1.00 -17.20
CA ILE A 194 6.08 1.47 -16.52
C ILE A 194 7.31 1.32 -17.43
N GLU A 195 7.45 0.19 -18.13
CA GLU A 195 8.58 -0.08 -19.03
C GLU A 195 8.69 0.95 -20.18
N ARG A 196 7.56 1.51 -20.63
CA ARG A 196 7.52 2.55 -21.69
C ARG A 196 7.83 3.96 -21.17
N LEU A 197 7.83 4.19 -19.87
CA LEU A 197 8.13 5.48 -19.27
C LEU A 197 9.64 5.67 -19.11
N PRO A 198 10.16 6.90 -19.29
CA PRO A 198 11.56 7.21 -19.02
C PRO A 198 11.81 7.35 -17.50
N VAL A 199 11.61 6.26 -16.76
CA VAL A 199 11.78 6.25 -15.30
C VAL A 199 13.26 6.10 -14.96
N SER A 200 13.78 7.03 -14.14
CA SER A 200 15.15 7.01 -13.61
C SER A 200 15.21 6.53 -12.17
N VAL A 201 14.14 6.81 -11.39
CA VAL A 201 14.03 6.39 -9.99
C VAL A 201 12.57 6.09 -9.64
N VAL A 202 12.37 5.02 -8.89
CA VAL A 202 11.06 4.63 -8.35
C VAL A 202 11.05 4.87 -6.85
N ILE A 203 9.98 5.48 -6.35
CA ILE A 203 9.65 5.56 -4.94
C ILE A 203 8.47 4.60 -4.72
N PRO A 204 8.71 3.41 -4.13
CA PRO A 204 7.67 2.40 -3.94
C PRO A 204 6.77 2.71 -2.74
N GLY A 205 5.64 2.02 -2.63
CA GLY A 205 4.82 2.03 -1.41
C GLY A 205 5.58 1.44 -0.22
N HIS A 206 6.42 0.42 -0.45
CA HIS A 206 7.23 -0.22 0.59
C HIS A 206 8.68 -0.40 0.16
N GLY A 207 9.61 -0.17 1.10
CA GLY A 207 11.05 -0.24 0.90
C GLY A 207 11.68 1.06 0.39
N ALA A 208 12.99 1.03 0.18
CA ALA A 208 13.75 2.21 -0.24
C ALA A 208 13.51 2.58 -1.71
N PRO A 209 13.66 3.86 -2.10
CA PRO A 209 13.74 4.25 -3.50
C PRO A 209 14.85 3.51 -4.24
N PHE A 210 14.59 3.14 -5.50
CA PHE A 210 15.53 2.37 -6.32
C PHE A 210 15.62 2.89 -7.75
N THR A 211 16.71 2.55 -8.45
CA THR A 211 17.03 3.04 -9.81
C THR A 211 17.14 1.93 -10.85
N ASP A 212 17.34 0.68 -10.44
CA ASP A 212 17.39 -0.46 -11.38
C ASP A 212 15.97 -0.94 -11.70
N VAL A 213 15.26 -0.11 -12.48
CA VAL A 213 13.86 -0.34 -12.86
C VAL A 213 13.73 -1.60 -13.71
N ALA A 214 14.67 -1.83 -14.64
CA ALA A 214 14.64 -2.99 -15.52
C ALA A 214 14.75 -4.32 -14.74
N ALA A 215 15.66 -4.39 -13.77
CA ALA A 215 15.79 -5.58 -12.94
C ALA A 215 14.59 -5.76 -11.99
N ALA A 216 14.00 -4.68 -11.48
CA ALA A 216 12.79 -4.75 -10.67
C ALA A 216 11.61 -5.27 -11.50
N LEU A 217 11.39 -4.77 -12.71
CA LEU A 217 10.36 -5.26 -13.63
C LEU A 217 10.59 -6.73 -13.99
N ALA A 218 11.82 -7.14 -14.27
CA ALA A 218 12.13 -8.55 -14.56
C ALA A 218 11.77 -9.48 -13.40
N ARG A 219 12.09 -9.09 -12.15
CA ARG A 219 11.69 -9.83 -10.94
C ARG A 219 10.17 -9.88 -10.77
N ALA A 220 9.51 -8.73 -10.96
CA ALA A 220 8.06 -8.62 -10.85
C ALA A 220 7.33 -9.47 -11.89
N ARG A 221 7.76 -9.45 -13.17
CA ARG A 221 7.20 -10.29 -14.23
C ARG A 221 7.38 -11.79 -13.94
N SER A 222 8.59 -12.20 -13.55
CA SER A 222 8.85 -13.60 -13.17
C SER A 222 7.95 -14.07 -12.03
N ARG A 223 7.69 -13.20 -11.04
CA ARG A 223 6.77 -13.49 -9.94
C ARG A 223 5.32 -13.60 -10.42
N LEU A 224 4.89 -12.68 -11.29
CA LEU A 224 3.56 -12.67 -11.89
C LEU A 224 3.31 -13.93 -12.71
N ASP A 225 4.28 -14.35 -13.55
CA ASP A 225 4.20 -15.58 -14.34
C ASP A 225 4.07 -16.81 -13.43
N GLY A 226 4.79 -16.81 -12.31
CA GLY A 226 4.67 -17.85 -11.29
C GLY A 226 3.28 -17.90 -10.64
N PHE A 227 2.64 -16.75 -10.44
CA PHE A 227 1.28 -16.65 -9.90
C PHE A 227 0.23 -17.06 -10.94
N LYS A 228 0.37 -16.60 -12.20
CA LYS A 228 -0.52 -17.01 -13.31
C LYS A 228 -0.48 -18.52 -13.56
N SER A 229 0.70 -19.13 -13.53
CA SER A 229 0.85 -20.57 -13.75
C SER A 229 0.37 -21.42 -12.56
N GLN A 230 0.43 -20.86 -11.35
CA GLN A 230 0.05 -21.54 -10.11
C GLN A 230 -0.69 -20.55 -9.17
N PRO A 231 -2.00 -20.28 -9.40
CA PRO A 231 -2.77 -19.32 -8.60
C PRO A 231 -2.78 -19.63 -7.10
N GLU A 232 -2.67 -20.91 -6.71
CA GLU A 232 -2.54 -21.30 -5.31
C GLU A 232 -1.30 -20.66 -4.64
N ARG A 233 -0.19 -20.48 -5.37
CA ARG A 233 1.01 -19.80 -4.81
C ARG A 233 0.73 -18.36 -4.46
N HIS A 234 -0.09 -17.66 -5.29
CA HIS A 234 -0.53 -16.31 -4.98
C HIS A 234 -1.43 -16.29 -3.74
N ALA A 235 -2.45 -17.17 -3.68
CA ALA A 235 -3.35 -17.26 -2.54
C ALA A 235 -2.58 -17.56 -1.24
N ARG A 236 -1.66 -18.51 -1.24
CA ARG A 236 -0.79 -18.82 -0.09
C ARG A 236 0.06 -17.60 0.34
N HIS A 237 0.59 -16.84 -0.64
CA HIS A 237 1.32 -15.62 -0.37
C HIS A 237 0.41 -14.57 0.26
N ALA A 238 -0.77 -14.33 -0.31
CA ALA A 238 -1.75 -13.36 0.19
C ALA A 238 -2.19 -13.68 1.64
N VAL A 239 -2.49 -14.95 1.93
CA VAL A 239 -2.84 -15.41 3.28
C VAL A 239 -1.71 -15.12 4.28
N LYS A 240 -0.46 -15.43 3.93
CA LYS A 240 0.70 -15.16 4.80
C LYS A 240 0.91 -13.67 5.04
N VAL A 241 0.76 -12.85 3.99
CA VAL A 241 0.82 -11.39 4.11
C VAL A 241 -0.23 -10.89 5.09
N MET A 242 -1.49 -11.28 4.94
CA MET A 242 -2.58 -10.83 5.81
C MET A 242 -2.39 -11.27 7.27
N ILE A 243 -1.96 -12.52 7.51
CA ILE A 243 -1.65 -12.99 8.87
C ILE A 243 -0.51 -12.17 9.48
N LYS A 244 0.57 -11.95 8.71
CA LYS A 244 1.73 -11.14 9.17
C LYS A 244 1.30 -9.71 9.50
N TYR A 245 0.51 -9.08 8.62
CA TYR A 245 0.00 -7.72 8.83
C TYR A 245 -0.80 -7.60 10.12
N HIS A 246 -1.74 -8.53 10.35
CA HIS A 246 -2.54 -8.52 11.58
C HIS A 246 -1.68 -8.69 12.83
N VAL A 247 -0.67 -9.57 12.80
CA VAL A 247 0.26 -9.72 13.94
C VAL A 247 1.11 -8.46 14.14
N MET A 248 1.52 -7.77 13.07
CA MET A 248 2.23 -6.49 13.17
C MET A 248 1.34 -5.39 13.77
N GLU A 249 0.05 -5.33 13.39
CA GLU A 249 -0.93 -4.39 13.94
C GLU A 249 -1.13 -4.61 15.44
N GLU A 250 -1.36 -5.87 15.86
CA GLU A 250 -1.58 -6.26 17.24
C GLU A 250 -0.29 -6.28 18.08
N ARG A 251 0.88 -6.34 17.42
CA ARG A 251 2.22 -6.51 18.00
C ARG A 251 2.39 -7.84 18.75
N ARG A 252 1.36 -8.27 19.44
CA ARG A 252 1.28 -9.50 20.23
C ARG A 252 -0.17 -9.95 20.32
N ILE A 253 -0.45 -11.19 19.93
CA ILE A 253 -1.80 -11.76 19.92
C ILE A 253 -1.76 -13.21 20.41
N GLY A 254 -2.77 -13.64 21.17
CA GLY A 254 -2.93 -15.04 21.56
C GLY A 254 -3.08 -15.93 20.32
N HIS A 255 -2.38 -17.06 20.30
CA HIS A 255 -2.42 -17.98 19.16
C HIS A 255 -3.87 -18.39 18.79
N ASP A 256 -4.69 -18.69 19.78
CA ASP A 256 -6.09 -19.06 19.59
C ASP A 256 -6.91 -17.90 19.00
N ALA A 257 -6.70 -16.68 19.48
CA ALA A 257 -7.34 -15.46 18.98
C ALA A 257 -6.93 -15.16 17.53
N LEU A 258 -5.64 -15.33 17.19
CA LEU A 258 -5.16 -15.19 15.82
C LEU A 258 -5.85 -16.16 14.88
N LEU A 259 -5.97 -17.43 15.26
CA LEU A 259 -6.65 -18.44 14.43
C LEU A 259 -8.15 -18.20 14.33
N GLN A 260 -8.79 -17.66 15.39
CA GLN A 260 -10.19 -17.27 15.33
C GLN A 260 -10.41 -16.10 14.38
N TRP A 261 -9.57 -15.06 14.46
CA TRP A 261 -9.59 -13.93 13.55
C TRP A 261 -9.37 -14.40 12.09
N ALA A 262 -8.33 -15.19 11.84
CA ALA A 262 -8.02 -15.68 10.49
C ALA A 262 -9.15 -16.52 9.88
N ALA A 263 -9.79 -17.38 10.68
CA ALA A 263 -10.90 -18.21 10.24
C ALA A 263 -12.22 -17.45 10.07
N ALA A 264 -12.30 -16.17 10.50
CA ALA A 264 -13.48 -15.32 10.39
C ALA A 264 -13.30 -14.20 9.35
N THR A 265 -12.06 -13.85 8.96
CA THR A 265 -11.76 -12.77 8.03
C THR A 265 -12.25 -13.13 6.61
N PRO A 266 -13.13 -12.31 5.99
CA PRO A 266 -13.74 -12.65 4.70
C PRO A 266 -12.74 -12.95 3.59
N PHE A 267 -11.68 -12.16 3.46
CA PHE A 267 -10.61 -12.35 2.48
C PHE A 267 -9.89 -13.70 2.65
N LEU A 268 -9.57 -14.09 3.89
CA LEU A 268 -8.94 -15.38 4.16
C LEU A 268 -9.90 -16.54 3.90
N LEU A 269 -11.20 -16.35 4.16
CA LEU A 269 -12.23 -17.31 3.81
C LEU A 269 -12.42 -17.44 2.29
N ALA A 270 -12.27 -16.35 1.51
CA ALA A 270 -12.29 -16.41 0.05
C ALA A 270 -11.13 -17.28 -0.47
N ALA A 271 -9.91 -17.04 -0.01
CA ALA A 271 -8.75 -17.86 -0.34
C ALA A 271 -8.93 -19.34 0.08
N TRP A 272 -9.51 -19.57 1.25
CA TRP A 272 -9.81 -20.92 1.73
C TRP A 272 -10.84 -21.65 0.84
N ARG A 273 -11.90 -20.96 0.38
CA ARG A 273 -12.91 -21.56 -0.52
C ARG A 273 -12.29 -22.02 -1.83
N LEU A 274 -11.29 -21.30 -2.34
CA LEU A 274 -10.58 -21.65 -3.57
C LEU A 274 -9.60 -22.80 -3.38
N PHE A 275 -8.88 -22.84 -2.26
CA PHE A 275 -7.69 -23.69 -2.10
C PHE A 275 -7.64 -24.50 -0.79
N GLY A 276 -8.69 -24.48 0.03
CA GLY A 276 -8.71 -25.15 1.34
C GLY A 276 -8.82 -26.68 1.29
N GLY A 277 -9.27 -27.24 0.15
CA GLY A 277 -9.24 -28.69 -0.09
C GLY A 277 -10.03 -29.54 0.92
N GLY A 278 -11.12 -28.98 1.52
CA GLY A 278 -11.92 -29.68 2.53
C GLY A 278 -11.37 -29.62 3.97
N THR A 279 -10.19 -29.06 4.19
CA THR A 279 -9.66 -28.80 5.55
C THR A 279 -10.50 -27.69 6.20
N PRO A 280 -10.89 -27.78 7.50
CA PRO A 280 -11.58 -26.69 8.18
C PRO A 280 -10.79 -25.36 8.12
N PRO A 281 -11.46 -24.19 7.99
CA PRO A 281 -10.78 -22.90 7.82
C PRO A 281 -9.72 -22.64 8.88
N ARG A 282 -10.02 -22.92 10.14
CA ARG A 282 -9.11 -22.71 11.26
C ARG A 282 -7.84 -23.57 11.17
N GLU A 283 -7.97 -24.84 10.80
CA GLU A 283 -6.83 -25.73 10.62
C GLU A 283 -6.00 -25.36 9.39
N TRP A 284 -6.67 -24.92 8.33
CA TRP A 284 -6.00 -24.43 7.14
C TRP A 284 -5.17 -23.18 7.43
N CYS A 285 -5.73 -22.18 8.15
CA CYS A 285 -5.00 -20.98 8.56
C CYS A 285 -3.85 -21.31 9.54
N ALA A 286 -4.03 -22.27 10.44
CA ALA A 286 -2.99 -22.68 11.39
C ALA A 286 -1.70 -23.12 10.68
N ARG A 287 -1.80 -23.80 9.54
CA ARG A 287 -0.62 -24.22 8.75
C ARG A 287 0.22 -23.01 8.31
N PHE A 288 -0.40 -21.89 7.93
CA PHE A 288 0.33 -20.68 7.53
C PHE A 288 0.97 -19.97 8.72
N VAL A 289 0.31 -19.96 9.89
CA VAL A 289 0.90 -19.44 11.12
C VAL A 289 2.14 -20.24 11.49
N ASP A 290 2.05 -21.58 11.46
CA ASP A 290 3.15 -22.49 11.75
C ASP A 290 4.30 -22.33 10.72
N GLU A 291 3.98 -22.18 9.43
CA GLU A 291 4.97 -21.91 8.39
C GLU A 291 5.70 -20.57 8.63
N LEU A 292 4.97 -19.49 8.99
CA LEU A 292 5.57 -18.18 9.27
C LEU A 292 6.48 -18.22 10.51
N ILE A 293 6.09 -18.99 11.54
CA ILE A 293 6.93 -19.24 12.71
C ILE A 293 8.16 -20.04 12.33
N GLY A 294 7.99 -21.14 11.57
CA GLY A 294 9.10 -21.99 11.11
C GLY A 294 10.09 -21.24 10.21
N GLN A 295 9.64 -20.23 9.48
CA GLN A 295 10.47 -19.35 8.64
C GLN A 295 11.12 -18.19 9.43
N GLY A 296 10.82 -18.05 10.71
CA GLY A 296 11.33 -16.96 11.54
C GLY A 296 10.72 -15.58 11.22
N VAL A 297 9.63 -15.55 10.45
CA VAL A 297 8.86 -14.33 10.13
C VAL A 297 8.00 -13.91 11.32
N LEU A 298 7.46 -14.88 12.04
CA LEU A 298 6.78 -14.71 13.33
C LEU A 298 7.52 -15.50 14.40
N ALA A 299 7.27 -15.19 15.67
CA ALA A 299 7.74 -16.00 16.79
C ALA A 299 6.60 -16.38 17.73
N ARG A 300 6.80 -17.47 18.47
CA ARG A 300 5.88 -17.91 19.52
C ARG A 300 6.53 -17.72 20.90
N GLU A 301 5.87 -17.00 21.78
CA GLU A 301 6.25 -16.83 23.18
C GLU A 301 5.12 -17.33 24.09
N GLY A 302 5.23 -18.57 24.54
CA GLY A 302 4.17 -19.24 25.27
C GLY A 302 2.94 -19.47 24.38
N ASP A 303 1.81 -18.86 24.76
CA ASP A 303 0.56 -18.86 23.97
C ASP A 303 0.45 -17.67 22.99
N GLN A 304 1.40 -16.74 23.01
CA GLN A 304 1.40 -15.54 22.18
C GLN A 304 2.18 -15.74 20.88
N VAL A 305 1.67 -15.11 19.81
CA VAL A 305 2.36 -14.93 18.53
C VAL A 305 2.78 -13.46 18.43
N ILE A 306 4.03 -13.23 18.03
CA ILE A 306 4.62 -11.89 17.91
C ILE A 306 5.31 -11.72 16.56
N ASP A 307 5.45 -10.47 16.14
CA ASP A 307 6.23 -10.07 14.98
C ASP A 307 7.75 -10.19 15.25
N ARG A 308 8.55 -10.48 14.17
CA ARG A 308 10.02 -10.54 14.21
C ARG A 308 10.67 -9.69 13.15
#